data_40474c10076c851448a486a0edff86b5
#
_entry.id   40474c10076c851448a486a0edff86b5
#
_cell.length_a   1.000
_cell.length_b   1.000
_cell.length_c   1.000
_cell.angle_alpha   90.00
_cell.angle_beta   90.00
_cell.angle_gamma   90.00
#
_symmetry.space_group_name_H-M   'P 1'
#
loop_
_entity.id
_entity.type
_entity.pdbx_description
1 polymer ?
#
loop_
_entity_poly.entity_id
_entity_poly.type
_entity_poly.pdbx_seq_one_letter_code
_entity_poly.pdbx_strand_id
1 'polypeptide(L)'
;MRESGVLMPISSLPSKYGIGCFSKEAYTFIQHLKLAKQKYWQILPLGPTSYGDSPYQSFSAFAGNPYFIDLEDLITQGLLTEKECEACFSEEENSYIDYERLSLTRYKILRQAFQRFDCQNECYQRYLYEEQEWLDNYALYMAIKDYHGGISWNLWEDSIKCNNPEAVAQYRKECEEDIQFYCFLQFQFSTQWKKLKAYANEQGIKIIGDIPIYVAFDSADSWGNKELFQFTKEGLPIAVAGCPPDAFSCTGQLWGNPLYNWEYHKSTDYDWWTKRIAHNFQLYDVVRVDHFRGFDEFYSIPYDHETAEHGNWVKGPGYDIFEALLRKLGKLDIIAEDLGFLTPSVIELVKRTGFPGMKILQFAFYAGEESSYLPHNHVKNCIVYPGTHDNDTLLGWYQKLSYEDKKFADAYVDIDDVPEKEIPWKFIRLAMRSVANLCIIPIQDYLCLGSEARINTPSTVGQNWKWRMKNGEFSIELCEKIKEITEIYGR
;
A
#
# COMPACT_ATOMS: atom_id res chain seq x y z
N MET A 1 11.93 -13.06 -19.44
CA MET A 1 11.94 -14.26 -18.56
C MET A 1 10.66 -14.17 -17.74
N ARG A 2 9.97 -15.27 -17.46
CA ARG A 2 8.80 -15.24 -16.57
C ARG A 2 9.30 -15.37 -15.12
N GLU A 3 8.68 -14.65 -14.21
CA GLU A 3 9.06 -14.62 -12.79
C GLU A 3 7.83 -14.73 -11.90
N SER A 4 8.03 -15.01 -10.62
CA SER A 4 6.97 -15.04 -9.62
C SER A 4 7.37 -14.37 -8.32
N GLY A 5 6.36 -14.04 -7.52
CA GLY A 5 6.51 -13.43 -6.21
C GLY A 5 5.32 -13.67 -5.30
N VAL A 6 5.43 -13.19 -4.08
CA VAL A 6 4.41 -13.32 -3.04
C VAL A 6 3.92 -11.95 -2.63
N LEU A 7 2.60 -11.79 -2.50
CA LEU A 7 1.98 -10.64 -1.87
C LEU A 7 1.85 -10.92 -0.36
N MET A 8 2.49 -10.08 0.45
CA MET A 8 2.44 -10.15 1.92
C MET A 8 2.68 -8.76 2.51
N PRO A 9 1.68 -8.13 3.13
CA PRO A 9 1.87 -6.85 3.80
C PRO A 9 2.88 -6.95 4.94
N ILE A 10 3.68 -5.90 5.19
CA ILE A 10 4.58 -5.84 6.35
C ILE A 10 3.79 -6.02 7.65
N SER A 11 2.64 -5.33 7.76
CA SER A 11 1.76 -5.43 8.94
C SER A 11 1.30 -6.85 9.24
N SER A 12 1.22 -7.71 8.22
CA SER A 12 0.74 -9.08 8.31
C SER A 12 1.84 -10.11 8.66
N LEU A 13 3.10 -9.70 8.79
CA LEU A 13 4.18 -10.56 9.27
C LEU A 13 3.97 -10.96 10.74
N PRO A 14 4.45 -12.14 11.17
CA PRO A 14 4.50 -12.50 12.57
C PRO A 14 5.27 -11.47 13.40
N SER A 15 4.85 -11.21 14.62
CA SER A 15 5.56 -10.35 15.55
C SER A 15 5.01 -10.50 16.96
N LYS A 16 5.86 -10.50 17.98
CA LYS A 16 5.43 -10.45 19.39
C LYS A 16 4.87 -9.09 19.82
N TYR A 17 5.01 -8.07 18.97
CA TYR A 17 4.59 -6.69 19.27
C TYR A 17 3.25 -6.28 18.64
N GLY A 18 2.42 -7.24 18.28
CA GLY A 18 1.03 -7.00 17.86
C GLY A 18 0.82 -6.58 16.41
N ILE A 19 1.87 -6.23 15.67
CA ILE A 19 1.86 -5.92 14.24
C ILE A 19 3.19 -6.34 13.62
N GLY A 20 3.17 -6.78 12.37
CA GLY A 20 4.39 -7.04 11.62
C GLY A 20 5.25 -5.78 11.47
N CYS A 21 6.56 -5.92 11.56
CA CYS A 21 7.53 -4.83 11.51
C CYS A 21 8.84 -5.29 10.85
N PHE A 22 9.85 -4.43 10.80
CA PHE A 22 11.14 -4.71 10.16
C PHE A 22 12.05 -5.63 11.02
N SER A 23 11.42 -6.58 11.71
CA SER A 23 12.04 -7.51 12.66
C SER A 23 12.70 -8.70 11.97
N LYS A 24 13.30 -9.58 12.77
CA LYS A 24 13.89 -10.84 12.29
C LYS A 24 12.92 -11.70 11.49
N GLU A 25 11.61 -11.62 11.76
CA GLU A 25 10.57 -12.34 11.02
C GLU A 25 10.48 -11.86 9.57
N ALA A 26 10.70 -10.56 9.32
CA ALA A 26 10.80 -10.03 7.95
C ALA A 26 12.04 -10.56 7.21
N TYR A 27 13.18 -10.65 7.89
CA TYR A 27 14.38 -11.26 7.31
C TYR A 27 14.20 -12.76 7.05
N THR A 28 13.55 -13.48 7.96
CA THR A 28 13.20 -14.89 7.78
C THR A 28 12.26 -15.08 6.58
N PHE A 29 11.26 -14.20 6.44
CA PHE A 29 10.35 -14.24 5.29
C PHE A 29 11.11 -14.09 3.95
N ILE A 30 12.08 -13.18 3.87
CA ILE A 30 12.95 -13.04 2.69
C ILE A 30 13.75 -14.32 2.42
N GLN A 31 14.29 -14.97 3.46
CA GLN A 31 15.01 -16.24 3.31
C GLN A 31 14.08 -17.33 2.76
N HIS A 32 12.86 -17.41 3.24
CA HIS A 32 11.85 -18.36 2.75
C HIS A 32 11.44 -18.07 1.31
N LEU A 33 11.28 -16.79 0.93
CA LEU A 33 11.06 -16.43 -0.49
C LEU A 33 12.21 -16.94 -1.39
N LYS A 34 13.45 -16.77 -0.96
CA LYS A 34 14.62 -17.27 -1.68
C LYS A 34 14.60 -18.80 -1.79
N LEU A 35 14.31 -19.53 -0.71
CA LEU A 35 14.17 -20.99 -0.72
C LEU A 35 13.08 -21.43 -1.68
N ALA A 36 11.95 -20.73 -1.69
CA ALA A 36 10.82 -20.95 -2.59
C ALA A 36 11.08 -20.49 -4.03
N LYS A 37 12.30 -20.03 -4.37
CA LYS A 37 12.70 -19.47 -5.67
C LYS A 37 11.87 -18.29 -6.16
N GLN A 38 11.23 -17.56 -5.26
CA GLN A 38 10.52 -16.34 -5.61
C GLN A 38 11.52 -15.22 -5.93
N LYS A 39 11.08 -14.25 -6.75
CA LYS A 39 11.88 -13.09 -7.17
C LYS A 39 11.34 -11.78 -6.66
N TYR A 40 10.07 -11.74 -6.24
CA TYR A 40 9.41 -10.54 -5.79
C TYR A 40 8.69 -10.75 -4.46
N TRP A 41 8.74 -9.73 -3.64
CA TRP A 41 7.88 -9.53 -2.48
C TRP A 41 7.04 -8.29 -2.72
N GLN A 42 5.73 -8.46 -2.94
CA GLN A 42 4.80 -7.34 -3.04
C GLN A 42 4.25 -7.01 -1.66
N ILE A 43 4.33 -5.73 -1.30
CA ILE A 43 3.82 -5.18 -0.05
C ILE A 43 2.75 -4.13 -0.33
N LEU A 44 2.05 -3.70 0.71
CA LEU A 44 1.11 -2.57 0.66
C LEU A 44 1.83 -1.25 0.97
N PRO A 45 1.17 -0.08 0.79
CA PRO A 45 1.78 1.21 1.08
C PRO A 45 2.38 1.26 2.49
N LEU A 46 3.58 1.84 2.60
CA LEU A 46 4.33 1.92 3.86
C LEU A 46 4.02 3.19 4.68
N GLY A 47 3.10 4.03 4.22
CA GLY A 47 2.75 5.29 4.89
C GLY A 47 2.07 5.10 6.24
N PRO A 48 2.14 6.12 7.13
CA PRO A 48 1.42 6.11 8.39
C PRO A 48 -0.08 6.06 8.14
N THR A 49 -0.77 5.11 8.81
CA THR A 49 -2.20 4.94 8.66
C THR A 49 -2.98 6.02 9.41
N SER A 50 -4.06 6.49 8.80
CA SER A 50 -4.99 7.44 9.40
C SER A 50 -6.25 6.72 9.90
N TYR A 51 -7.36 7.42 9.96
CA TYR A 51 -8.64 6.86 10.36
C TYR A 51 -9.03 5.65 9.49
N GLY A 52 -9.46 4.56 10.15
CA GLY A 52 -9.84 3.30 9.48
C GLY A 52 -8.69 2.36 9.18
N ASP A 53 -7.48 2.65 9.67
CA ASP A 53 -6.27 1.80 9.58
C ASP A 53 -5.82 1.46 8.16
N SER A 54 -6.43 2.10 7.14
CA SER A 54 -6.12 1.84 5.75
C SER A 54 -4.74 2.38 5.36
N PRO A 55 -3.86 1.57 4.76
CA PRO A 55 -2.58 2.04 4.24
C PRO A 55 -2.74 2.97 3.01
N TYR A 56 -3.94 3.01 2.41
CA TYR A 56 -4.25 3.90 1.28
C TYR A 56 -4.77 5.28 1.71
N GLN A 57 -5.04 5.45 3.02
CA GLN A 57 -5.38 6.73 3.63
C GLN A 57 -4.25 7.12 4.58
N SER A 58 -3.23 7.80 4.07
CA SER A 58 -2.02 8.13 4.83
C SER A 58 -1.94 9.61 5.14
N PHE A 59 -1.36 9.94 6.30
CA PHE A 59 -1.05 11.33 6.67
C PHE A 59 0.04 11.98 5.80
N SER A 60 0.74 11.21 4.95
CA SER A 60 1.74 11.71 4.03
C SER A 60 1.96 10.75 2.86
N ALA A 61 2.25 11.29 1.68
CA ALA A 61 2.67 10.54 0.50
C ALA A 61 4.17 10.13 0.55
N PHE A 62 4.92 10.56 1.56
CA PHE A 62 6.36 10.36 1.70
C PHE A 62 6.76 9.63 2.98
N ALA A 63 6.07 9.92 4.10
CA ALA A 63 6.44 9.39 5.40
C ALA A 63 6.18 7.89 5.53
N GLY A 64 7.02 7.22 6.33
CA GLY A 64 6.85 5.83 6.70
C GLY A 64 6.05 5.63 7.99
N ASN A 65 5.40 4.48 8.11
CA ASN A 65 4.56 4.12 9.26
C ASN A 65 5.42 3.75 10.48
N PRO A 66 5.34 4.49 11.59
CA PRO A 66 6.10 4.20 12.80
C PRO A 66 5.79 2.83 13.43
N TYR A 67 4.64 2.24 13.12
CA TYR A 67 4.32 0.89 13.59
C TYR A 67 5.25 -0.19 13.04
N PHE A 68 5.92 0.05 11.91
CA PHE A 68 6.87 -0.88 11.30
C PHE A 68 8.28 -0.81 11.89
N ILE A 69 8.56 0.16 12.77
CA ILE A 69 9.84 0.24 13.50
C ILE A 69 9.95 -0.98 14.41
N ASP A 70 11.03 -1.73 14.27
CA ASP A 70 11.35 -2.87 15.14
C ASP A 70 11.86 -2.39 16.50
N LEU A 71 11.17 -2.79 17.56
CA LEU A 71 11.56 -2.43 18.93
C LEU A 71 12.80 -3.19 19.39
N GLU A 72 13.10 -4.39 18.86
CA GLU A 72 14.32 -5.13 19.17
C GLU A 72 15.57 -4.40 18.68
N ASP A 73 15.49 -3.75 17.51
CA ASP A 73 16.60 -2.92 17.03
C ASP A 73 16.82 -1.71 17.96
N LEU A 74 15.75 -1.09 18.48
CA LEU A 74 15.86 -0.02 19.47
C LEU A 74 16.42 -0.49 20.83
N ILE A 75 16.10 -1.71 21.26
CA ILE A 75 16.71 -2.33 22.45
C ILE A 75 18.21 -2.55 22.20
N THR A 76 18.57 -3.06 21.04
CA THR A 76 19.99 -3.28 20.66
C THR A 76 20.77 -1.97 20.60
N GLN A 77 20.14 -0.87 20.19
CA GLN A 77 20.73 0.48 20.23
C GLN A 77 20.83 1.07 21.66
N GLY A 78 20.28 0.40 22.69
CA GLY A 78 20.24 0.91 24.07
C GLY A 78 19.20 2.02 24.30
N LEU A 79 18.28 2.23 23.35
CA LEU A 79 17.23 3.24 23.43
C LEU A 79 16.02 2.74 24.23
N LEU A 80 15.81 1.42 24.28
CA LEU A 80 14.74 0.75 25.05
C LEU A 80 15.29 -0.42 25.83
N THR A 81 14.48 -0.94 26.74
CA THR A 81 14.69 -2.21 27.45
C THR A 81 13.53 -3.17 27.11
N GLU A 82 13.77 -4.48 27.21
CA GLU A 82 12.72 -5.50 27.02
C GLU A 82 11.50 -5.23 27.93
N LYS A 83 11.75 -4.89 29.20
CA LYS A 83 10.70 -4.61 30.18
C LYS A 83 9.77 -3.46 29.74
N GLU A 84 10.31 -2.42 29.16
CA GLU A 84 9.51 -1.29 28.65
C GLU A 84 8.64 -1.71 27.47
N CYS A 85 9.09 -2.66 26.68
CA CYS A 85 8.35 -3.17 25.51
C CYS A 85 7.25 -4.17 25.86
N GLU A 86 7.20 -4.71 27.11
CA GLU A 86 6.18 -5.69 27.53
C GLU A 86 4.73 -5.18 27.31
N ALA A 87 4.48 -3.87 27.44
CA ALA A 87 3.17 -3.27 27.17
C ALA A 87 2.70 -3.44 25.73
N CYS A 88 3.64 -3.64 24.79
CA CYS A 88 3.35 -3.88 23.37
C CYS A 88 3.23 -5.37 23.02
N PHE A 89 3.48 -6.30 23.96
CA PHE A 89 3.39 -7.73 23.68
C PHE A 89 1.95 -8.12 23.36
N SER A 90 1.80 -8.93 22.33
CA SER A 90 0.55 -9.61 21.99
C SER A 90 0.71 -11.11 22.19
N GLU A 91 -0.40 -11.83 22.36
CA GLU A 91 -0.37 -13.29 22.34
C GLU A 91 0.13 -13.76 20.97
N GLU A 92 1.06 -14.73 20.96
CA GLU A 92 1.68 -15.25 19.71
C GLU A 92 0.66 -15.87 18.74
N GLU A 93 -0.43 -16.40 19.28
CA GLU A 93 -1.51 -17.02 18.48
C GLU A 93 -2.50 -16.02 17.88
N ASN A 94 -2.39 -14.73 18.21
CA ASN A 94 -3.32 -13.73 17.69
C ASN A 94 -3.05 -13.43 16.20
N SER A 95 -3.98 -13.85 15.33
CA SER A 95 -3.94 -13.62 13.88
C SER A 95 -4.47 -12.25 13.45
N TYR A 96 -4.76 -11.35 14.39
CA TYR A 96 -5.35 -10.05 14.09
C TYR A 96 -4.63 -8.92 14.83
N ILE A 97 -4.48 -7.80 14.12
CA ILE A 97 -3.91 -6.56 14.66
C ILE A 97 -4.98 -5.85 15.50
N ASP A 98 -4.61 -5.46 16.71
CA ASP A 98 -5.39 -4.57 17.57
C ASP A 98 -4.81 -3.14 17.44
N TYR A 99 -5.34 -2.39 16.48
CA TYR A 99 -4.88 -1.02 16.21
C TYR A 99 -5.17 -0.04 17.37
N GLU A 100 -6.25 -0.25 18.12
CA GLU A 100 -6.56 0.56 19.30
C GLU A 100 -5.45 0.41 20.35
N ARG A 101 -5.07 -0.82 20.68
CA ARG A 101 -3.97 -1.10 21.61
C ARG A 101 -2.64 -0.55 21.09
N LEU A 102 -2.36 -0.70 19.78
CA LEU A 102 -1.14 -0.15 19.18
C LEU A 102 -1.06 1.37 19.33
N SER A 103 -2.14 2.09 19.07
CA SER A 103 -2.19 3.54 19.20
C SER A 103 -1.90 4.00 20.63
N LEU A 104 -2.40 3.28 21.63
CA LEU A 104 -2.22 3.59 23.04
C LEU A 104 -0.82 3.24 23.58
N THR A 105 -0.13 2.27 22.98
CA THR A 105 1.13 1.74 23.54
C THR A 105 2.36 2.12 22.72
N ARG A 106 2.31 1.95 21.39
CA ARG A 106 3.48 2.07 20.50
C ARG A 106 4.12 3.46 20.53
N TYR A 107 3.34 4.51 20.42
CA TYR A 107 3.87 5.88 20.45
C TYR A 107 4.48 6.24 21.80
N LYS A 108 3.93 5.74 22.91
CA LYS A 108 4.51 5.96 24.26
C LYS A 108 5.91 5.36 24.39
N ILE A 109 6.08 4.12 23.89
CA ILE A 109 7.38 3.44 23.92
C ILE A 109 8.38 4.13 22.99
N LEU A 110 7.96 4.54 21.80
CA LEU A 110 8.81 5.27 20.86
C LEU A 110 9.24 6.64 21.41
N ARG A 111 8.39 7.34 22.19
CA ARG A 111 8.79 8.57 22.90
C ARG A 111 9.86 8.29 23.98
N GLN A 112 9.82 7.17 24.68
CA GLN A 112 10.88 6.79 25.63
C GLN A 112 12.22 6.55 24.89
N ALA A 113 12.16 5.92 23.71
CA ALA A 113 13.35 5.76 22.88
C ALA A 113 13.92 7.12 22.43
N PHE A 114 13.05 8.01 21.99
CA PHE A 114 13.44 9.36 21.58
C PHE A 114 14.13 10.16 22.69
N GLN A 115 13.66 10.07 23.94
CA GLN A 115 14.27 10.76 25.07
C GLN A 115 15.72 10.34 25.36
N ARG A 116 16.15 9.18 24.88
CA ARG A 116 17.52 8.64 25.01
C ARG A 116 18.34 8.78 23.74
N PHE A 117 17.69 9.20 22.66
CA PHE A 117 18.34 9.31 21.37
C PHE A 117 19.24 10.56 21.30
N ASP A 118 20.46 10.39 20.78
CA ASP A 118 21.39 11.50 20.54
C ASP A 118 21.01 12.23 19.25
N CYS A 119 20.29 13.35 19.39
CA CYS A 119 19.92 14.21 18.27
C CYS A 119 21.11 14.88 17.57
N GLN A 120 22.34 14.82 18.13
CA GLN A 120 23.55 15.32 17.47
C GLN A 120 24.25 14.25 16.62
N ASN A 121 23.70 13.04 16.56
CA ASN A 121 24.21 11.96 15.72
C ASN A 121 24.37 12.41 14.25
N GLU A 122 25.56 12.24 13.68
CA GLU A 122 25.89 12.73 12.33
C GLU A 122 24.98 12.11 11.24
N CYS A 123 24.62 10.82 11.37
CA CYS A 123 23.73 10.15 10.42
C CYS A 123 22.32 10.74 10.48
N TYR A 124 21.86 11.07 11.69
CA TYR A 124 20.57 11.71 11.88
C TYR A 124 20.55 13.12 11.31
N GLN A 125 21.57 13.94 11.58
CA GLN A 125 21.67 15.29 11.04
C GLN A 125 21.74 15.31 9.51
N ARG A 126 22.47 14.34 8.92
CA ARG A 126 22.50 14.16 7.47
C ARG A 126 21.12 13.79 6.93
N TYR A 127 20.43 12.86 7.55
CA TYR A 127 19.06 12.49 7.16
C TYR A 127 18.11 13.68 7.19
N LEU A 128 18.14 14.49 8.24
CA LEU A 128 17.33 15.71 8.33
C LEU A 128 17.61 16.67 7.16
N TYR A 129 18.87 16.83 6.79
CA TYR A 129 19.26 17.68 5.68
C TYR A 129 18.81 17.11 4.31
N GLU A 130 18.98 15.80 4.11
CA GLU A 130 18.64 15.14 2.84
C GLU A 130 17.12 15.09 2.61
N GLU A 131 16.32 14.89 3.66
CA GLU A 131 14.87 14.71 3.57
C GLU A 131 14.06 15.97 3.94
N GLN A 132 14.71 17.11 4.20
CA GLN A 132 14.09 18.33 4.72
C GLN A 132 12.87 18.81 3.91
N GLU A 133 12.86 18.57 2.60
CA GLU A 133 11.85 19.08 1.69
C GLU A 133 10.42 18.58 2.01
N TRP A 134 10.28 17.32 2.40
CA TRP A 134 9.00 16.77 2.80
C TRP A 134 8.88 16.59 4.32
N LEU A 135 10.01 16.26 4.98
CA LEU A 135 10.05 15.90 6.40
C LEU A 135 9.67 17.07 7.30
N ASP A 136 10.12 18.27 6.99
CA ASP A 136 9.80 19.50 7.73
C ASP A 136 8.30 19.75 7.78
N ASN A 137 7.63 19.61 6.64
CA ASN A 137 6.18 19.80 6.54
C ASN A 137 5.41 18.67 7.26
N TYR A 138 5.83 17.43 7.08
CA TYR A 138 5.22 16.27 7.73
C TYR A 138 5.35 16.33 9.26
N ALA A 139 6.55 16.57 9.77
CA ALA A 139 6.79 16.61 11.21
C ALA A 139 6.02 17.75 11.89
N LEU A 140 5.99 18.93 11.27
CA LEU A 140 5.19 20.05 11.74
C LEU A 140 3.68 19.73 11.72
N TYR A 141 3.18 19.16 10.61
CA TYR A 141 1.78 18.76 10.49
C TYR A 141 1.36 17.80 11.60
N MET A 142 2.15 16.74 11.83
CA MET A 142 1.85 15.75 12.86
C MET A 142 1.91 16.33 14.27
N ALA A 143 2.89 17.19 14.55
CA ALA A 143 3.01 17.87 15.84
C ALA A 143 1.83 18.79 16.13
N ILE A 144 1.38 19.58 15.14
CA ILE A 144 0.17 20.42 15.24
C ILE A 144 -1.08 19.57 15.40
N LYS A 145 -1.17 18.45 14.67
CA LYS A 145 -2.28 17.50 14.77
C LYS A 145 -2.41 16.92 16.18
N ASP A 146 -1.29 16.51 16.79
CA ASP A 146 -1.24 16.05 18.18
C ASP A 146 -1.65 17.17 19.15
N TYR A 147 -1.15 18.39 18.96
CA TYR A 147 -1.51 19.57 19.75
C TYR A 147 -3.02 19.84 19.76
N HIS A 148 -3.68 19.64 18.64
CA HIS A 148 -5.14 19.76 18.49
C HIS A 148 -5.90 18.44 18.78
N GLY A 149 -5.29 17.45 19.44
CA GLY A 149 -5.96 16.22 19.84
C GLY A 149 -6.35 15.30 18.70
N GLY A 150 -5.63 15.35 17.57
CA GLY A 150 -5.82 14.47 16.42
C GLY A 150 -6.90 14.87 15.43
N ILE A 151 -7.59 16.02 15.63
CA ILE A 151 -8.62 16.48 14.69
C ILE A 151 -8.04 16.82 13.31
N SER A 152 -8.88 16.74 12.28
CA SER A 152 -8.49 17.06 10.90
C SER A 152 -8.12 18.54 10.75
N TRP A 153 -7.11 18.84 9.92
CA TRP A 153 -6.54 20.17 9.75
C TRP A 153 -7.56 21.25 9.30
N ASN A 154 -8.62 20.88 8.60
CA ASN A 154 -9.67 21.82 8.20
C ASN A 154 -10.48 22.35 9.38
N LEU A 155 -10.37 21.71 10.54
CA LEU A 155 -11.00 22.13 11.80
C LEU A 155 -10.05 22.92 12.72
N TRP A 156 -8.80 23.14 12.32
CA TRP A 156 -7.85 23.97 13.04
C TRP A 156 -8.22 25.45 12.94
N GLU A 157 -7.58 26.27 13.76
CA GLU A 157 -7.73 27.73 13.70
C GLU A 157 -7.37 28.26 12.30
N ASP A 158 -8.08 29.30 11.84
CA ASP A 158 -7.93 29.83 10.49
C ASP A 158 -6.49 30.23 10.14
N SER A 159 -5.77 30.78 11.13
CA SER A 159 -4.38 31.19 10.95
C SER A 159 -3.47 30.05 10.56
N ILE A 160 -3.52 28.92 11.28
CA ILE A 160 -2.68 27.76 11.00
C ILE A 160 -3.25 26.90 9.89
N LYS A 161 -4.58 26.80 9.81
CA LYS A 161 -5.26 26.15 8.68
C LYS A 161 -4.82 26.76 7.34
N CYS A 162 -4.67 28.09 7.27
CA CYS A 162 -4.25 28.81 6.07
C CYS A 162 -2.72 28.94 5.92
N ASN A 163 -1.93 28.26 6.73
CA ASN A 163 -0.45 28.37 6.71
C ASN A 163 0.06 29.80 6.88
N ASN A 164 -0.58 30.62 7.75
CA ASN A 164 -0.07 31.94 8.05
C ASN A 164 1.36 31.84 8.60
N PRO A 165 2.36 32.57 8.04
CA PRO A 165 3.76 32.43 8.45
C PRO A 165 4.00 32.71 9.94
N GLU A 166 3.26 33.63 10.56
CA GLU A 166 3.40 33.94 11.98
C GLU A 166 2.86 32.80 12.86
N ALA A 167 1.70 32.23 12.49
CA ALA A 167 1.14 31.05 13.15
C ALA A 167 2.06 29.84 13.01
N VAL A 168 2.56 29.57 11.80
CA VAL A 168 3.53 28.50 11.54
C VAL A 168 4.78 28.67 12.41
N ALA A 169 5.34 29.88 12.50
CA ALA A 169 6.51 30.15 13.34
C ALA A 169 6.22 29.96 14.83
N GLN A 170 5.03 30.34 15.30
CA GLN A 170 4.58 30.11 16.67
C GLN A 170 4.47 28.62 16.97
N TYR A 171 3.75 27.83 16.15
CA TYR A 171 3.59 26.39 16.36
C TYR A 171 4.92 25.63 16.26
N ARG A 172 5.84 26.03 15.38
CA ARG A 172 7.19 25.46 15.34
C ARG A 172 7.93 25.58 16.66
N LYS A 173 7.74 26.70 17.37
CA LYS A 173 8.34 26.91 18.69
C LYS A 173 7.60 26.16 19.80
N GLU A 174 6.27 26.17 19.76
CA GLU A 174 5.44 25.50 20.78
C GLU A 174 5.53 23.98 20.73
N CYS A 175 5.66 23.41 19.51
CA CYS A 175 5.69 21.98 19.26
C CYS A 175 7.10 21.46 18.91
N GLU A 176 8.18 22.16 19.27
CA GLU A 176 9.55 21.82 18.86
C GLU A 176 9.94 20.39 19.22
N GLU A 177 9.62 19.94 20.44
CA GLU A 177 9.93 18.57 20.89
C GLU A 177 9.14 17.52 20.08
N ASP A 178 7.88 17.78 19.78
CA ASP A 178 7.04 16.87 18.98
C ASP A 178 7.51 16.80 17.52
N ILE A 179 7.92 17.92 16.95
CA ILE A 179 8.53 17.96 15.61
C ILE A 179 9.79 17.09 15.56
N GLN A 180 10.68 17.24 16.55
CA GLN A 180 11.89 16.43 16.64
C GLN A 180 11.57 14.94 16.84
N PHE A 181 10.52 14.63 17.61
CA PHE A 181 10.05 13.26 17.78
C PHE A 181 9.58 12.64 16.45
N TYR A 182 8.79 13.34 15.66
CA TYR A 182 8.37 12.83 14.35
C TYR A 182 9.54 12.70 13.37
N CYS A 183 10.52 13.59 13.41
CA CYS A 183 11.76 13.44 12.65
C CYS A 183 12.53 12.18 13.07
N PHE A 184 12.66 11.94 14.38
CA PHE A 184 13.28 10.71 14.91
C PHE A 184 12.57 9.45 14.43
N LEU A 185 11.22 9.42 14.45
CA LEU A 185 10.46 8.28 13.96
C LEU A 185 10.76 7.97 12.50
N GLN A 186 10.80 9.01 11.66
CA GLN A 186 11.10 8.84 10.24
C GLN A 186 12.55 8.41 9.99
N PHE A 187 13.51 8.87 10.78
CA PHE A 187 14.89 8.41 10.74
C PHE A 187 15.01 6.92 11.09
N GLN A 188 14.36 6.46 12.17
CA GLN A 188 14.37 5.05 12.56
C GLN A 188 13.71 4.17 11.51
N PHE A 189 12.55 4.59 11.01
CA PHE A 189 11.88 3.90 9.90
C PHE A 189 12.80 3.77 8.69
N SER A 190 13.34 4.88 8.21
CA SER A 190 14.20 4.91 7.01
C SER A 190 15.45 4.04 7.18
N THR A 191 16.08 4.10 8.37
CA THR A 191 17.29 3.32 8.66
C THR A 191 17.02 1.82 8.64
N GLN A 192 15.94 1.38 9.29
CA GLN A 192 15.60 -0.03 9.37
C GLN A 192 15.06 -0.56 8.02
N TRP A 193 14.23 0.24 7.32
CA TRP A 193 13.74 -0.13 6.00
C TRP A 193 14.86 -0.27 4.96
N LYS A 194 15.79 0.68 4.91
CA LYS A 194 16.95 0.60 4.01
C LYS A 194 17.77 -0.65 4.24
N LYS A 195 17.97 -1.07 5.50
CA LYS A 195 18.67 -2.32 5.85
C LYS A 195 17.90 -3.55 5.34
N LEU A 196 16.58 -3.61 5.58
CA LEU A 196 15.74 -4.73 5.18
C LEU A 196 15.66 -4.85 3.64
N LYS A 197 15.45 -3.73 2.93
CA LYS A 197 15.43 -3.71 1.46
C LYS A 197 16.76 -4.14 0.86
N ALA A 198 17.87 -3.61 1.38
CA ALA A 198 19.22 -4.02 0.93
C ALA A 198 19.41 -5.53 1.09
N TYR A 199 19.03 -6.07 2.26
CA TYR A 199 19.09 -7.51 2.49
C TYR A 199 18.22 -8.30 1.50
N ALA A 200 16.98 -7.87 1.23
CA ALA A 200 16.12 -8.51 0.23
C ALA A 200 16.80 -8.54 -1.15
N ASN A 201 17.36 -7.41 -1.59
CA ASN A 201 18.04 -7.30 -2.86
C ASN A 201 19.31 -8.19 -2.92
N GLU A 202 20.11 -8.28 -1.85
CA GLU A 202 21.25 -9.19 -1.73
C GLU A 202 20.83 -10.67 -1.85
N GLN A 203 19.62 -11.02 -1.35
CA GLN A 203 19.07 -12.36 -1.54
C GLN A 203 18.45 -12.56 -2.94
N GLY A 204 18.45 -11.56 -3.81
CA GLY A 204 17.89 -11.59 -5.15
C GLY A 204 16.36 -11.42 -5.18
N ILE A 205 15.78 -10.84 -4.12
CA ILE A 205 14.37 -10.51 -3.99
C ILE A 205 14.17 -9.02 -4.22
N LYS A 206 13.31 -8.65 -5.17
CA LYS A 206 12.88 -7.28 -5.42
C LYS A 206 11.61 -6.96 -4.67
N ILE A 207 11.50 -5.74 -4.17
CA ILE A 207 10.31 -5.26 -3.47
C ILE A 207 9.39 -4.54 -4.48
N ILE A 208 8.13 -5.01 -4.57
CA ILE A 208 7.06 -4.28 -5.25
C ILE A 208 6.31 -3.49 -4.17
N GLY A 209 6.41 -2.17 -4.22
CA GLY A 209 5.61 -1.29 -3.39
C GLY A 209 4.30 -0.91 -4.06
N ASP A 210 3.44 -0.25 -3.30
CA ASP A 210 2.12 0.18 -3.74
C ASP A 210 1.90 1.63 -3.34
N ILE A 211 1.34 2.43 -4.24
CA ILE A 211 0.98 3.82 -3.96
C ILE A 211 -0.43 4.13 -4.47
N PRO A 212 -1.30 4.70 -3.64
CA PRO A 212 -2.57 5.22 -4.13
C PRO A 212 -2.34 6.42 -5.05
N ILE A 213 -3.14 6.56 -6.11
CA ILE A 213 -3.05 7.76 -6.96
C ILE A 213 -3.31 9.02 -6.12
N TYR A 214 -4.34 9.01 -5.28
CA TYR A 214 -4.72 10.16 -4.46
C TYR A 214 -3.98 10.17 -3.10
N VAL A 215 -4.00 11.33 -2.44
CA VAL A 215 -3.61 11.50 -1.05
C VAL A 215 -4.84 11.66 -0.17
N ALA A 216 -4.71 11.40 1.13
CA ALA A 216 -5.80 11.67 2.07
C ALA A 216 -6.04 13.18 2.20
N PHE A 217 -7.32 13.58 2.41
CA PHE A 217 -7.63 14.97 2.70
C PHE A 217 -6.97 15.43 3.99
N ASP A 218 -7.02 14.61 5.04
CA ASP A 218 -6.34 14.89 6.30
C ASP A 218 -4.89 14.39 6.26
N SER A 219 -4.04 15.15 5.56
CA SER A 219 -2.62 14.83 5.35
C SER A 219 -1.74 16.08 5.29
N ALA A 220 -0.46 15.89 5.56
CA ALA A 220 0.56 16.93 5.43
C ALA A 220 0.64 17.48 3.98
N ASP A 221 0.41 16.59 2.99
CA ASP A 221 0.46 16.97 1.57
C ASP A 221 -0.66 17.95 1.22
N SER A 222 -1.88 17.68 1.65
CA SER A 222 -3.04 18.53 1.35
C SER A 222 -3.03 19.83 2.14
N TRP A 223 -2.57 19.80 3.41
CA TRP A 223 -2.43 20.99 4.23
C TRP A 223 -1.31 21.91 3.76
N GLY A 224 -0.14 21.34 3.46
CA GLY A 224 1.06 22.10 3.13
C GLY A 224 1.12 22.60 1.69
N ASN A 225 0.40 21.96 0.75
CA ASN A 225 0.49 22.22 -0.69
C ASN A 225 -0.91 22.33 -1.32
N LYS A 226 -1.71 23.25 -0.86
CA LYS A 226 -3.13 23.40 -1.28
C LYS A 226 -3.30 23.64 -2.77
N GLU A 227 -2.33 24.30 -3.41
CA GLU A 227 -2.31 24.59 -4.85
C GLU A 227 -2.29 23.32 -5.72
N LEU A 228 -1.83 22.21 -5.18
CA LEU A 228 -1.83 20.90 -5.86
C LEU A 228 -3.24 20.33 -6.04
N PHE A 229 -4.24 20.85 -5.31
CA PHE A 229 -5.57 20.27 -5.21
C PHE A 229 -6.66 21.25 -5.59
N GLN A 230 -7.86 20.72 -5.89
CA GLN A 230 -9.05 21.52 -6.18
C GLN A 230 -9.75 21.91 -4.88
N PHE A 231 -9.24 22.96 -4.24
CA PHE A 231 -9.80 23.49 -3.00
C PHE A 231 -10.52 24.83 -3.19
N THR A 232 -11.52 25.09 -2.32
CA THR A 232 -12.10 26.42 -2.15
C THR A 232 -11.10 27.34 -1.43
N LYS A 233 -11.41 28.61 -1.35
CA LYS A 233 -10.57 29.58 -0.58
C LYS A 233 -10.50 29.24 0.91
N GLU A 234 -11.52 28.57 1.42
CA GLU A 234 -11.64 28.12 2.82
C GLU A 234 -10.86 26.82 3.08
N GLY A 235 -10.25 26.21 2.04
CA GLY A 235 -9.47 24.99 2.15
C GLY A 235 -10.31 23.69 2.14
N LEU A 236 -11.57 23.75 1.72
CA LEU A 236 -12.41 22.56 1.54
C LEU A 236 -12.28 22.04 0.10
N PRO A 237 -12.37 20.72 -0.14
CA PRO A 237 -12.43 20.18 -1.49
C PRO A 237 -13.63 20.74 -2.25
N ILE A 238 -13.45 21.09 -3.51
CA ILE A 238 -14.57 21.41 -4.42
C ILE A 238 -15.30 20.12 -4.79
N ALA A 239 -14.53 19.07 -5.06
CA ALA A 239 -14.99 17.72 -5.32
C ALA A 239 -13.96 16.71 -4.81
N VAL A 240 -14.40 15.47 -4.66
CA VAL A 240 -13.58 14.36 -4.16
C VAL A 240 -13.58 13.18 -5.13
N ALA A 241 -12.58 12.33 -4.98
CA ALA A 241 -12.43 11.13 -5.77
C ALA A 241 -13.36 10.00 -5.31
N GLY A 242 -13.69 9.12 -6.23
CA GLY A 242 -14.44 7.90 -6.00
C GLY A 242 -14.64 7.10 -7.27
N CYS A 243 -15.57 6.14 -7.21
CA CYS A 243 -16.02 5.34 -8.35
C CYS A 243 -17.55 5.39 -8.45
N PRO A 244 -18.11 5.43 -9.68
CA PRO A 244 -19.56 5.34 -9.85
C PRO A 244 -20.10 3.99 -9.37
N PRO A 245 -21.45 3.87 -9.22
CA PRO A 245 -22.10 2.58 -8.96
C PRO A 245 -21.68 1.51 -9.96
N ASP A 246 -21.41 0.32 -9.44
CA ASP A 246 -21.02 -0.86 -10.20
C ASP A 246 -21.61 -2.14 -9.59
N ALA A 247 -21.16 -3.31 -10.05
CA ALA A 247 -21.59 -4.62 -9.52
C ALA A 247 -21.16 -4.86 -8.05
N PHE A 248 -20.17 -4.11 -7.53
CA PHE A 248 -19.66 -4.25 -6.17
C PHE A 248 -20.32 -3.29 -5.18
N SER A 249 -20.80 -2.12 -5.66
CA SER A 249 -21.46 -1.10 -4.84
C SER A 249 -22.56 -0.41 -5.60
N CYS A 250 -23.81 -0.57 -5.17
CA CYS A 250 -24.98 0.07 -5.80
C CYS A 250 -25.01 1.60 -5.62
N THR A 251 -24.26 2.16 -4.67
CA THR A 251 -24.11 3.59 -4.43
C THR A 251 -22.75 4.14 -4.88
N GLY A 252 -21.93 3.27 -5.50
CA GLY A 252 -20.54 3.57 -5.84
C GLY A 252 -19.64 3.64 -4.61
N GLN A 253 -18.41 4.10 -4.80
CA GLN A 253 -17.42 4.26 -3.73
C GLN A 253 -17.05 5.73 -3.60
N LEU A 254 -17.36 6.33 -2.46
CA LEU A 254 -16.93 7.68 -2.10
C LEU A 254 -15.64 7.59 -1.29
N TRP A 255 -14.49 7.91 -1.89
CA TRP A 255 -13.19 7.79 -1.22
C TRP A 255 -12.83 9.01 -0.38
N GLY A 256 -13.39 10.19 -0.71
CA GLY A 256 -13.16 11.42 0.04
C GLY A 256 -11.80 12.09 -0.20
N ASN A 257 -10.95 11.54 -1.04
CA ASN A 257 -9.65 12.11 -1.38
C ASN A 257 -9.83 13.37 -2.23
N PRO A 258 -9.06 14.46 -2.00
CA PRO A 258 -9.11 15.65 -2.83
C PRO A 258 -8.61 15.37 -4.25
N LEU A 259 -9.24 16.00 -5.24
CA LEU A 259 -8.83 15.90 -6.63
C LEU A 259 -7.65 16.83 -6.91
N TYR A 260 -6.73 16.39 -7.76
CA TYR A 260 -5.59 17.18 -8.18
C TYR A 260 -5.98 18.35 -9.09
N ASN A 261 -5.32 19.49 -8.91
CA ASN A 261 -5.31 20.61 -9.85
C ASN A 261 -4.29 20.33 -10.97
N TRP A 262 -4.71 19.55 -11.98
CA TRP A 262 -3.80 19.13 -13.04
C TRP A 262 -3.23 20.29 -13.89
N GLU A 263 -3.91 21.43 -13.94
CA GLU A 263 -3.39 22.64 -14.60
C GLU A 263 -2.18 23.19 -13.84
N TYR A 264 -2.26 23.25 -12.51
CA TYR A 264 -1.13 23.66 -11.69
C TYR A 264 0.03 22.66 -11.78
N HIS A 265 -0.25 21.36 -11.68
CA HIS A 265 0.78 20.33 -11.87
C HIS A 265 1.49 20.44 -13.22
N LYS A 266 0.74 20.68 -14.30
CA LYS A 266 1.30 20.89 -15.63
C LYS A 266 2.16 22.16 -15.70
N SER A 267 1.73 23.25 -15.07
CA SER A 267 2.47 24.52 -15.04
C SER A 267 3.82 24.43 -14.32
N THR A 268 3.91 23.50 -13.34
CA THR A 268 5.15 23.20 -12.60
C THR A 268 5.91 21.99 -13.18
N ASP A 269 5.56 21.58 -14.41
CA ASP A 269 6.17 20.42 -15.08
C ASP A 269 6.11 19.14 -14.22
N TYR A 270 5.00 18.96 -13.49
CA TYR A 270 4.72 17.81 -12.60
C TYR A 270 5.78 17.61 -11.51
N ASP A 271 6.33 18.69 -10.95
CA ASP A 271 7.44 18.64 -9.98
C ASP A 271 7.11 17.78 -8.76
N TRP A 272 5.95 18.00 -8.11
CA TRP A 272 5.53 17.21 -6.95
C TRP A 272 5.40 15.71 -7.26
N TRP A 273 4.82 15.37 -8.41
CA TRP A 273 4.73 13.97 -8.86
C TRP A 273 6.10 13.36 -9.15
N THR A 274 7.01 14.14 -9.70
CA THR A 274 8.39 13.72 -9.93
C THR A 274 9.08 13.36 -8.60
N LYS A 275 8.94 14.22 -7.59
CA LYS A 275 9.48 13.99 -6.25
C LYS A 275 8.84 12.76 -5.60
N ARG A 276 7.51 12.64 -5.67
CA ARG A 276 6.78 11.49 -5.13
C ARG A 276 7.24 10.18 -5.76
N ILE A 277 7.33 10.10 -7.06
CA ILE A 277 7.77 8.90 -7.77
C ILE A 277 9.25 8.60 -7.48
N ALA A 278 10.13 9.60 -7.49
CA ALA A 278 11.53 9.44 -7.14
C ALA A 278 11.72 8.89 -5.73
N HIS A 279 10.98 9.43 -4.74
CA HIS A 279 11.01 8.95 -3.36
C HIS A 279 10.53 7.48 -3.25
N ASN A 280 9.46 7.12 -3.96
CA ASN A 280 8.98 5.74 -3.96
C ASN A 280 9.98 4.76 -4.59
N PHE A 281 10.77 5.15 -5.59
CA PHE A 281 11.84 4.31 -6.11
C PHE A 281 13.07 4.20 -5.18
N GLN A 282 13.20 5.08 -4.18
CA GLN A 282 14.15 4.84 -3.08
C GLN A 282 13.63 3.75 -2.13
N LEU A 283 12.31 3.73 -1.88
CA LEU A 283 11.68 2.73 -1.02
C LEU A 283 11.52 1.36 -1.70
N TYR A 284 11.23 1.30 -2.99
CA TYR A 284 10.86 0.08 -3.72
C TYR A 284 11.72 -0.13 -4.96
N ASP A 285 11.72 -1.34 -5.49
CA ASP A 285 12.37 -1.67 -6.77
C ASP A 285 11.39 -1.56 -7.94
N VAL A 286 10.11 -1.80 -7.67
CA VAL A 286 8.98 -1.67 -8.61
C VAL A 286 7.83 -0.99 -7.87
N VAL A 287 7.09 -0.12 -8.53
CA VAL A 287 5.97 0.62 -7.94
C VAL A 287 4.66 0.25 -8.63
N ARG A 288 3.72 -0.35 -7.89
CA ARG A 288 2.33 -0.47 -8.34
C ARG A 288 1.63 0.86 -8.08
N VAL A 289 1.03 1.43 -9.11
CA VAL A 289 0.20 2.63 -8.97
C VAL A 289 -1.26 2.21 -8.97
N ASP A 290 -1.89 2.36 -7.81
CA ASP A 290 -3.29 2.06 -7.59
C ASP A 290 -4.19 3.05 -8.34
N HIS A 291 -5.31 2.54 -8.90
CA HIS A 291 -6.27 3.31 -9.69
C HIS A 291 -5.64 4.09 -10.85
N PHE A 292 -4.77 3.44 -11.64
CA PHE A 292 -4.01 4.07 -12.73
C PHE A 292 -4.90 4.78 -13.76
N ARG A 293 -6.14 4.30 -13.98
CA ARG A 293 -7.09 4.95 -14.87
C ARG A 293 -7.36 6.41 -14.54
N GLY A 294 -7.20 6.82 -13.29
CA GLY A 294 -7.37 8.21 -12.83
C GLY A 294 -6.46 9.23 -13.52
N PHE A 295 -5.38 8.78 -14.17
CA PHE A 295 -4.56 9.64 -15.01
C PHE A 295 -5.19 9.91 -16.38
N ASP A 296 -6.05 9.03 -16.90
CA ASP A 296 -6.82 9.28 -18.13
C ASP A 296 -8.10 10.03 -17.84
N GLU A 297 -8.95 9.43 -17.00
CA GLU A 297 -10.20 10.01 -16.53
C GLU A 297 -10.43 9.64 -15.06
N PHE A 298 -10.80 10.62 -14.27
CA PHE A 298 -11.15 10.45 -12.88
C PHE A 298 -12.61 10.80 -12.60
N TYR A 299 -13.21 10.09 -11.63
CA TYR A 299 -14.60 10.35 -11.27
C TYR A 299 -14.64 11.41 -10.17
N SER A 300 -15.27 12.55 -10.50
CA SER A 300 -15.38 13.74 -9.65
C SER A 300 -16.75 13.80 -9.02
N ILE A 301 -16.80 13.73 -7.70
CA ILE A 301 -18.03 13.76 -6.90
C ILE A 301 -18.05 15.08 -6.12
N PRO A 302 -19.13 15.89 -6.18
CA PRO A 302 -19.23 17.11 -5.36
C PRO A 302 -18.99 16.78 -3.88
N TYR A 303 -18.25 17.66 -3.17
CA TYR A 303 -17.78 17.39 -1.79
C TYR A 303 -18.90 17.19 -0.77
N ASP A 304 -20.09 17.79 -1.02
CA ASP A 304 -21.27 17.74 -0.14
C ASP A 304 -22.13 16.48 -0.36
N HIS A 305 -21.77 15.60 -1.30
CA HIS A 305 -22.50 14.37 -1.55
C HIS A 305 -22.13 13.26 -0.56
N GLU A 306 -23.13 12.50 -0.11
CA GLU A 306 -22.95 11.37 0.83
C GLU A 306 -22.67 10.03 0.11
N THR A 307 -22.93 9.96 -1.20
CA THR A 307 -22.71 8.77 -2.04
C THR A 307 -22.04 9.14 -3.37
N ALA A 308 -21.53 8.14 -4.06
CA ALA A 308 -20.92 8.31 -5.38
C ALA A 308 -21.88 8.15 -6.56
N GLU A 309 -23.21 8.14 -6.31
CA GLU A 309 -24.23 7.95 -7.38
C GLU A 309 -24.22 9.09 -8.40
N HIS A 310 -23.88 10.30 -7.96
CA HIS A 310 -23.91 11.50 -8.78
C HIS A 310 -22.56 12.18 -8.86
N GLY A 311 -21.76 11.78 -9.83
CA GLY A 311 -20.48 12.40 -10.17
C GLY A 311 -20.29 12.50 -11.67
N ASN A 312 -19.16 13.02 -12.09
CA ASN A 312 -18.83 13.19 -13.51
C ASN A 312 -17.42 12.67 -13.80
N TRP A 313 -17.25 12.05 -14.97
CA TRP A 313 -15.93 11.73 -15.49
C TRP A 313 -15.24 12.99 -16.01
N VAL A 314 -14.03 13.26 -15.55
CA VAL A 314 -13.22 14.41 -15.91
C VAL A 314 -11.88 13.93 -16.46
N LYS A 315 -11.38 14.56 -17.50
CA LYS A 315 -10.09 14.22 -18.11
C LYS A 315 -8.94 14.50 -17.15
N GLY A 316 -8.07 13.51 -16.99
CA GLY A 316 -6.81 13.62 -16.28
C GLY A 316 -5.68 14.17 -17.17
N PRO A 317 -4.42 14.13 -16.66
CA PRO A 317 -3.25 14.63 -17.41
C PRO A 317 -2.88 13.73 -18.59
N GLY A 318 -3.44 12.54 -18.69
CA GLY A 318 -3.11 11.58 -19.74
C GLY A 318 -1.65 11.18 -19.74
N TYR A 319 -1.07 11.12 -20.94
CA TYR A 319 0.34 10.74 -21.10
C TYR A 319 1.33 11.85 -20.72
N ASP A 320 0.91 13.12 -20.67
CA ASP A 320 1.80 14.27 -20.43
C ASP A 320 2.60 14.11 -19.11
N ILE A 321 1.97 13.59 -18.06
CA ILE A 321 2.65 13.34 -16.79
C ILE A 321 3.75 12.27 -16.93
N PHE A 322 3.48 11.17 -17.65
CA PHE A 322 4.45 10.09 -17.84
C PHE A 322 5.61 10.52 -18.73
N GLU A 323 5.34 11.37 -19.74
CA GLU A 323 6.40 11.98 -20.55
C GLU A 323 7.35 12.83 -19.68
N ALA A 324 6.80 13.64 -18.77
CA ALA A 324 7.61 14.45 -17.84
C ALA A 324 8.39 13.56 -16.87
N LEU A 325 7.76 12.54 -16.28
CA LEU A 325 8.41 11.60 -15.36
C LEU A 325 9.55 10.83 -16.04
N LEU A 326 9.31 10.26 -17.23
CA LEU A 326 10.31 9.52 -18.00
C LEU A 326 11.48 10.41 -18.42
N ARG A 327 11.23 11.67 -18.77
CA ARG A 327 12.27 12.64 -19.10
C ARG A 327 13.16 12.97 -17.91
N LYS A 328 12.57 13.13 -16.71
CA LYS A 328 13.30 13.54 -15.49
C LYS A 328 13.95 12.37 -14.75
N LEU A 329 13.30 11.21 -14.70
CA LEU A 329 13.72 10.07 -13.89
C LEU A 329 14.27 8.90 -14.72
N GLY A 330 14.12 8.94 -16.04
CA GLY A 330 14.50 7.83 -16.90
C GLY A 330 13.49 6.69 -16.89
N LYS A 331 13.97 5.45 -17.06
CA LYS A 331 13.11 4.26 -17.07
C LYS A 331 12.46 4.07 -15.70
N LEU A 332 11.16 3.81 -15.72
CA LEU A 332 10.34 3.55 -14.53
C LEU A 332 9.80 2.11 -14.56
N ASP A 333 10.08 1.33 -13.53
CA ASP A 333 9.53 -0.01 -13.36
C ASP A 333 8.19 0.10 -12.58
N ILE A 334 7.14 0.53 -13.30
CA ILE A 334 5.79 0.76 -12.78
C ILE A 334 4.86 -0.36 -13.23
N ILE A 335 3.93 -0.75 -12.34
CA ILE A 335 2.78 -1.60 -12.62
C ILE A 335 1.54 -0.70 -12.61
N ALA A 336 0.78 -0.73 -13.70
CA ALA A 336 -0.48 0.00 -13.79
C ALA A 336 -1.63 -0.88 -13.26
N GLU A 337 -2.30 -0.44 -12.19
CA GLU A 337 -3.56 -1.07 -11.80
C GLU A 337 -4.66 -0.59 -12.75
N ASP A 338 -4.98 -1.43 -13.73
CA ASP A 338 -5.95 -1.22 -14.81
C ASP A 338 -7.18 -2.13 -14.65
N LEU A 339 -7.69 -2.24 -13.42
CA LEU A 339 -8.86 -3.05 -13.10
C LEU A 339 -10.18 -2.28 -13.30
N GLY A 340 -11.29 -3.01 -13.33
CA GLY A 340 -12.64 -2.45 -13.49
C GLY A 340 -13.00 -2.13 -14.93
N PHE A 341 -13.87 -1.12 -15.12
CA PHE A 341 -14.36 -0.74 -16.45
C PHE A 341 -13.30 0.09 -17.19
N LEU A 342 -12.76 -0.46 -18.28
CA LEU A 342 -11.72 0.16 -19.08
C LEU A 342 -12.31 0.80 -20.35
N THR A 343 -12.10 2.10 -20.51
CA THR A 343 -12.37 2.79 -21.77
C THR A 343 -11.25 2.56 -22.78
N PRO A 344 -11.49 2.73 -24.10
CA PRO A 344 -10.43 2.65 -25.10
C PRO A 344 -9.25 3.60 -24.83
N SER A 345 -9.50 4.78 -24.24
CA SER A 345 -8.46 5.75 -23.90
C SER A 345 -7.55 5.28 -22.76
N VAL A 346 -8.12 4.62 -21.72
CA VAL A 346 -7.33 4.01 -20.63
C VAL A 346 -6.43 2.89 -21.18
N ILE A 347 -6.98 2.02 -22.04
CA ILE A 347 -6.22 0.93 -22.67
C ILE A 347 -5.06 1.51 -23.49
N GLU A 348 -5.32 2.58 -24.28
CA GLU A 348 -4.28 3.23 -25.08
C GLU A 348 -3.22 3.92 -24.19
N LEU A 349 -3.62 4.52 -23.06
CA LEU A 349 -2.69 5.11 -22.09
C LEU A 349 -1.74 4.06 -21.53
N VAL A 350 -2.26 2.93 -21.01
CA VAL A 350 -1.45 1.81 -20.50
C VAL A 350 -0.51 1.28 -21.57
N LYS A 351 -1.03 1.09 -22.80
CA LYS A 351 -0.20 0.63 -23.93
C LYS A 351 0.91 1.62 -24.28
N ARG A 352 0.61 2.93 -24.28
CA ARG A 352 1.58 3.99 -24.63
C ARG A 352 2.67 4.13 -23.60
N THR A 353 2.37 3.94 -22.30
CA THR A 353 3.39 3.92 -21.24
C THR A 353 4.28 2.69 -21.31
N GLY A 354 3.78 1.58 -21.86
CA GLY A 354 4.47 0.29 -21.87
C GLY A 354 4.46 -0.42 -20.50
N PHE A 355 3.77 0.12 -19.50
CA PHE A 355 3.67 -0.49 -18.19
C PHE A 355 2.79 -1.76 -18.24
N PRO A 356 3.14 -2.83 -17.52
CA PRO A 356 2.28 -3.98 -17.40
C PRO A 356 1.00 -3.64 -16.64
N GLY A 357 -0.15 -4.07 -17.18
CA GLY A 357 -1.42 -4.08 -16.46
C GLY A 357 -1.61 -5.35 -15.64
N MET A 358 -2.72 -5.45 -14.92
CA MET A 358 -3.02 -6.54 -14.00
C MET A 358 -4.10 -7.48 -14.54
N LYS A 359 -3.97 -8.78 -14.24
CA LYS A 359 -4.95 -9.83 -14.56
C LYS A 359 -5.28 -10.62 -13.30
N ILE A 360 -6.55 -10.55 -12.88
CA ILE A 360 -7.04 -11.16 -11.64
C ILE A 360 -7.90 -12.37 -12.00
N LEU A 361 -7.49 -13.58 -11.57
CA LEU A 361 -8.21 -14.81 -11.90
C LEU A 361 -9.61 -14.86 -11.32
N GLN A 362 -9.83 -14.29 -10.13
CA GLN A 362 -11.17 -14.24 -9.51
C GLN A 362 -12.19 -13.48 -10.38
N PHE A 363 -11.75 -12.60 -11.28
CA PHE A 363 -12.62 -11.88 -12.22
C PHE A 363 -12.86 -12.64 -13.55
N ALA A 364 -12.26 -13.82 -13.70
CA ALA A 364 -12.31 -14.57 -14.95
C ALA A 364 -13.52 -15.50 -15.08
N PHE A 365 -14.10 -15.93 -13.94
CA PHE A 365 -15.02 -17.07 -13.90
C PHE A 365 -16.49 -16.67 -13.70
N TYR A 366 -17.02 -15.90 -14.68
CA TYR A 366 -18.44 -15.62 -14.79
C TYR A 366 -19.01 -16.43 -15.96
N ALA A 367 -19.96 -17.33 -15.66
CA ALA A 367 -20.51 -18.24 -16.65
C ALA A 367 -21.24 -17.49 -17.78
N GLY A 368 -20.88 -17.80 -19.02
CA GLY A 368 -21.49 -17.20 -20.21
C GLY A 368 -20.91 -15.86 -20.66
N GLU A 369 -19.86 -15.37 -20.02
CA GLU A 369 -19.18 -14.13 -20.42
C GLU A 369 -17.78 -14.41 -20.99
N GLU A 370 -17.41 -13.67 -22.05
CA GLU A 370 -16.03 -13.60 -22.49
C GLU A 370 -15.25 -12.71 -21.52
N SER A 371 -14.16 -13.22 -20.96
CA SER A 371 -13.34 -12.47 -20.00
C SER A 371 -11.90 -12.32 -20.47
N SER A 372 -11.43 -11.07 -20.47
CA SER A 372 -10.00 -10.77 -20.70
C SER A 372 -9.09 -11.26 -19.55
N TYR A 373 -9.68 -11.69 -18.45
CA TYR A 373 -8.96 -12.23 -17.29
C TYR A 373 -8.74 -13.76 -17.39
N LEU A 374 -9.37 -14.45 -18.36
CA LEU A 374 -9.10 -15.86 -18.60
C LEU A 374 -7.66 -16.04 -19.13
N PRO A 375 -6.90 -17.00 -18.59
CA PRO A 375 -5.47 -17.16 -18.91
C PRO A 375 -5.12 -17.30 -20.39
N HIS A 376 -5.99 -17.86 -21.23
CA HIS A 376 -5.77 -17.95 -22.67
C HIS A 376 -5.90 -16.60 -23.41
N ASN A 377 -6.47 -15.58 -22.76
CA ASN A 377 -6.55 -14.19 -23.25
C ASN A 377 -5.44 -13.27 -22.69
N HIS A 378 -4.56 -13.80 -21.83
CA HIS A 378 -3.49 -12.99 -21.27
C HIS A 378 -2.45 -12.59 -22.33
N VAL A 379 -1.87 -11.40 -22.16
CA VAL A 379 -0.71 -10.94 -22.91
C VAL A 379 0.56 -11.12 -22.08
N LYS A 380 1.74 -11.14 -22.74
CA LYS A 380 3.01 -11.29 -22.00
C LYS A 380 3.28 -10.13 -21.04
N ASN A 381 3.04 -8.89 -21.51
CA ASN A 381 3.27 -7.68 -20.70
C ASN A 381 2.10 -7.43 -19.73
N CYS A 382 1.89 -8.35 -18.82
CA CYS A 382 0.94 -8.20 -17.71
C CYS A 382 1.45 -8.95 -16.47
N ILE A 383 0.80 -8.70 -15.36
CA ILE A 383 1.00 -9.40 -14.10
C ILE A 383 -0.27 -10.16 -13.76
N VAL A 384 -0.15 -11.46 -13.51
CA VAL A 384 -1.29 -12.30 -13.12
C VAL A 384 -1.30 -12.50 -11.61
N TYR A 385 -2.50 -12.36 -11.04
CA TYR A 385 -2.81 -12.63 -9.64
C TYR A 385 -3.98 -13.62 -9.56
N PRO A 386 -4.02 -14.53 -8.59
CA PRO A 386 -5.28 -15.20 -8.24
C PRO A 386 -6.31 -14.21 -7.73
N GLY A 387 -5.92 -13.38 -6.78
CA GLY A 387 -6.60 -12.24 -6.20
C GLY A 387 -5.59 -11.24 -5.66
N THR A 388 -6.02 -10.02 -5.33
CA THR A 388 -5.22 -8.98 -4.66
C THR A 388 -5.58 -8.91 -3.18
N HIS A 389 -5.07 -7.91 -2.46
CA HIS A 389 -5.46 -7.61 -1.08
C HIS A 389 -6.93 -7.16 -0.93
N ASP A 390 -7.58 -6.71 -2.01
CA ASP A 390 -9.00 -6.31 -2.03
C ASP A 390 -9.95 -7.49 -2.32
N ASN A 391 -9.42 -8.56 -2.85
CA ASN A 391 -10.18 -9.77 -3.13
C ASN A 391 -10.30 -10.65 -1.87
N ASP A 392 -11.24 -11.59 -1.89
CA ASP A 392 -11.24 -12.67 -0.92
C ASP A 392 -10.07 -13.63 -1.17
N THR A 393 -9.71 -14.46 -0.22
CA THR A 393 -8.79 -15.57 -0.47
C THR A 393 -9.36 -16.49 -1.55
N LEU A 394 -8.52 -17.22 -2.24
CA LEU A 394 -8.98 -18.18 -3.27
C LEU A 394 -10.01 -19.18 -2.73
N LEU A 395 -9.78 -19.69 -1.52
CA LEU A 395 -10.72 -20.62 -0.88
C LEU A 395 -12.03 -19.94 -0.55
N GLY A 396 -11.98 -18.77 0.09
CA GLY A 396 -13.18 -18.01 0.47
C GLY A 396 -14.00 -17.54 -0.75
N TRP A 397 -13.32 -17.12 -1.82
CA TRP A 397 -13.96 -16.77 -3.09
C TRP A 397 -14.62 -18.00 -3.73
N TYR A 398 -13.93 -19.13 -3.85
CA TYR A 398 -14.45 -20.36 -4.47
C TYR A 398 -15.68 -20.90 -3.74
N GLN A 399 -15.71 -20.81 -2.41
CA GLN A 399 -16.85 -21.21 -1.60
C GLN A 399 -18.11 -20.36 -1.83
N LYS A 400 -17.94 -19.11 -2.27
CA LYS A 400 -19.03 -18.13 -2.51
C LYS A 400 -19.51 -18.07 -3.96
N LEU A 401 -18.86 -18.79 -4.89
CA LEU A 401 -19.27 -18.83 -6.29
C LEU A 401 -20.71 -19.36 -6.43
N SER A 402 -21.45 -18.80 -7.40
CA SER A 402 -22.72 -19.38 -7.84
C SER A 402 -22.52 -20.80 -8.36
N TYR A 403 -23.56 -21.58 -8.44
CA TYR A 403 -23.48 -22.95 -8.97
C TYR A 403 -22.95 -22.96 -10.41
N GLU A 404 -23.41 -22.06 -11.26
CA GLU A 404 -23.01 -21.94 -12.67
C GLU A 404 -21.55 -21.50 -12.80
N ASP A 405 -21.12 -20.49 -12.04
CA ASP A 405 -19.75 -19.99 -12.06
C ASP A 405 -18.78 -21.04 -11.52
N LYS A 406 -19.18 -21.75 -10.45
CA LYS A 406 -18.40 -22.85 -9.88
C LYS A 406 -18.21 -23.97 -10.87
N LYS A 407 -19.29 -24.39 -11.53
CA LYS A 407 -19.25 -25.43 -12.56
C LYS A 407 -18.35 -25.03 -13.75
N PHE A 408 -18.37 -23.75 -14.14
CA PHE A 408 -17.49 -23.24 -15.17
C PHE A 408 -16.03 -23.25 -14.70
N ALA A 409 -15.75 -22.76 -13.49
CA ALA A 409 -14.41 -22.76 -12.91
C ALA A 409 -13.86 -24.18 -12.77
N ASP A 410 -14.64 -25.13 -12.25
CA ASP A 410 -14.29 -26.52 -12.09
C ASP A 410 -13.89 -27.18 -13.44
N ALA A 411 -14.71 -26.98 -14.45
CA ALA A 411 -14.43 -27.49 -15.80
C ALA A 411 -13.18 -26.84 -16.42
N TYR A 412 -12.95 -25.55 -16.18
CA TYR A 412 -11.80 -24.84 -16.74
C TYR A 412 -10.47 -25.23 -16.07
N VAL A 413 -10.50 -25.49 -14.78
CA VAL A 413 -9.30 -25.78 -13.96
C VAL A 413 -9.08 -27.28 -13.74
N ASP A 414 -10.02 -28.11 -14.19
CA ASP A 414 -9.99 -29.57 -14.03
C ASP A 414 -10.03 -29.96 -12.54
N ILE A 415 -11.11 -29.57 -11.86
CA ILE A 415 -11.35 -29.86 -10.44
C ILE A 415 -12.34 -31.03 -10.35
N ASP A 416 -11.81 -32.27 -10.38
CA ASP A 416 -12.55 -33.48 -10.12
C ASP A 416 -12.01 -34.15 -8.84
N ASP A 417 -12.87 -34.47 -7.89
CA ASP A 417 -12.57 -35.18 -6.62
C ASP A 417 -11.38 -34.60 -5.81
N VAL A 418 -11.18 -33.27 -5.89
CA VAL A 418 -10.11 -32.59 -5.16
C VAL A 418 -10.62 -32.19 -3.78
N PRO A 419 -9.89 -32.50 -2.69
CA PRO A 419 -10.26 -31.95 -1.36
C PRO A 419 -10.30 -30.43 -1.38
N GLU A 420 -11.34 -29.85 -0.76
CA GLU A 420 -11.59 -28.41 -0.80
C GLU A 420 -10.36 -27.57 -0.44
N LYS A 421 -9.61 -27.96 0.58
CA LYS A 421 -8.37 -27.30 1.01
C LYS A 421 -7.22 -27.36 -0.01
N GLU A 422 -7.32 -28.17 -1.06
CA GLU A 422 -6.33 -28.26 -2.14
C GLU A 422 -6.75 -27.44 -3.38
N ILE A 423 -7.98 -26.93 -3.42
CA ILE A 423 -8.52 -26.16 -4.55
C ILE A 423 -7.68 -24.91 -4.82
N PRO A 424 -7.22 -24.11 -3.82
CA PRO A 424 -6.36 -22.97 -4.08
C PRO A 424 -5.13 -23.31 -4.93
N TRP A 425 -4.52 -24.49 -4.73
CA TRP A 425 -3.35 -24.93 -5.49
C TRP A 425 -3.65 -25.18 -6.97
N LYS A 426 -4.88 -25.52 -7.33
CA LYS A 426 -5.30 -25.63 -8.74
C LYS A 426 -5.28 -24.26 -9.42
N PHE A 427 -5.84 -23.22 -8.78
CA PHE A 427 -5.83 -21.87 -9.31
C PHE A 427 -4.42 -21.23 -9.27
N ILE A 428 -3.61 -21.53 -8.26
CA ILE A 428 -2.20 -21.13 -8.21
C ILE A 428 -1.45 -21.71 -9.41
N ARG A 429 -1.62 -23.01 -9.71
CA ARG A 429 -1.02 -23.62 -10.89
C ARG A 429 -1.52 -22.99 -12.20
N LEU A 430 -2.80 -22.60 -12.26
CA LEU A 430 -3.37 -21.88 -13.39
C LEU A 430 -2.67 -20.51 -13.58
N ALA A 431 -2.49 -19.74 -12.51
CA ALA A 431 -1.75 -18.47 -12.55
C ALA A 431 -0.30 -18.67 -12.98
N MET A 432 0.39 -19.66 -12.41
CA MET A 432 1.80 -19.94 -12.68
C MET A 432 2.06 -20.37 -14.13
N ARG A 433 1.16 -21.06 -14.80
CA ARG A 433 1.29 -21.44 -16.21
C ARG A 433 0.90 -20.33 -17.20
N SER A 434 0.32 -19.21 -16.76
CA SER A 434 0.01 -18.06 -17.61
C SER A 434 1.24 -17.58 -18.40
N VAL A 435 0.99 -16.96 -19.56
CA VAL A 435 2.03 -16.32 -20.38
C VAL A 435 2.55 -15.00 -19.78
N ALA A 436 1.88 -14.48 -18.76
CA ALA A 436 2.25 -13.25 -18.07
C ALA A 436 3.72 -13.24 -17.61
N ASN A 437 4.41 -12.12 -17.76
CA ASN A 437 5.80 -11.97 -17.36
C ASN A 437 5.99 -12.16 -15.85
N LEU A 438 5.01 -11.76 -15.05
CA LEU A 438 5.07 -11.87 -13.59
C LEU A 438 3.78 -12.51 -13.06
N CYS A 439 3.92 -13.36 -12.04
CA CYS A 439 2.83 -13.99 -11.31
C CYS A 439 3.01 -13.69 -9.81
N ILE A 440 2.06 -13.04 -9.19
CA ILE A 440 2.07 -12.72 -7.77
C ILE A 440 0.94 -13.47 -7.07
N ILE A 441 1.28 -14.21 -6.03
CA ILE A 441 0.34 -15.01 -5.24
C ILE A 441 0.26 -14.47 -3.82
N PRO A 442 -0.93 -14.15 -3.29
CA PRO A 442 -1.10 -13.86 -1.87
C PRO A 442 -0.65 -15.04 -0.99
N ILE A 443 0.04 -14.75 0.10
CA ILE A 443 0.53 -15.81 1.00
C ILE A 443 -0.63 -16.65 1.56
N GLN A 444 -1.78 -16.05 1.80
CA GLN A 444 -3.00 -16.72 2.29
C GLN A 444 -3.45 -17.85 1.35
N ASP A 445 -3.28 -17.65 0.04
CA ASP A 445 -3.66 -18.64 -0.96
C ASP A 445 -2.72 -19.85 -0.94
N TYR A 446 -1.41 -19.63 -0.75
CA TYR A 446 -0.46 -20.72 -0.52
C TYR A 446 -0.74 -21.49 0.78
N LEU A 447 -1.22 -20.80 1.80
CA LEU A 447 -1.63 -21.38 3.09
C LEU A 447 -3.02 -22.02 3.04
N CYS A 448 -3.77 -21.87 1.94
CA CYS A 448 -5.12 -22.37 1.76
C CYS A 448 -6.10 -21.88 2.83
N LEU A 449 -5.98 -20.61 3.24
CA LEU A 449 -6.83 -19.99 4.25
C LEU A 449 -8.16 -19.53 3.64
N GLY A 450 -9.22 -19.54 4.44
CA GLY A 450 -10.54 -19.04 4.06
C GLY A 450 -10.69 -17.53 4.23
N SER A 451 -11.93 -17.03 4.14
CA SER A 451 -12.26 -15.60 4.20
C SER A 451 -11.85 -14.91 5.52
N GLU A 452 -11.58 -15.65 6.57
CA GLU A 452 -11.04 -15.15 7.84
C GLU A 452 -9.67 -14.51 7.68
N ALA A 453 -8.93 -14.87 6.64
CA ALA A 453 -7.62 -14.31 6.32
C ALA A 453 -7.67 -13.19 5.26
N ARG A 454 -8.85 -12.74 4.86
CA ARG A 454 -8.99 -11.62 3.92
C ARG A 454 -8.41 -10.34 4.50
N ILE A 455 -7.65 -9.59 3.68
CA ILE A 455 -7.00 -8.33 4.09
C ILE A 455 -7.99 -7.17 4.11
N ASN A 456 -8.69 -6.98 2.99
CA ASN A 456 -9.60 -5.84 2.81
C ASN A 456 -10.90 -6.27 2.12
N THR A 457 -12.00 -5.68 2.59
CA THR A 457 -13.29 -5.70 1.89
C THR A 457 -13.62 -4.26 1.52
N PRO A 458 -13.49 -3.87 0.24
CA PRO A 458 -13.76 -2.51 -0.22
C PRO A 458 -15.12 -2.00 0.25
N SER A 459 -15.24 -0.69 0.49
CA SER A 459 -16.44 -0.02 0.99
C SER A 459 -16.90 -0.44 2.40
N THR A 460 -16.04 -1.08 3.20
CA THR A 460 -16.30 -1.41 4.62
C THR A 460 -15.23 -0.83 5.53
N VAL A 461 -15.57 -0.66 6.82
CA VAL A 461 -14.64 -0.18 7.85
C VAL A 461 -14.63 -1.10 9.06
N GLY A 462 -13.54 -1.08 9.83
CA GLY A 462 -13.45 -1.69 11.15
C GLY A 462 -12.88 -3.11 11.20
N GLN A 463 -12.99 -3.91 10.14
CA GLN A 463 -12.46 -5.28 10.10
C GLN A 463 -11.30 -5.48 9.14
N ASN A 464 -10.97 -4.48 8.33
CA ASN A 464 -9.94 -4.52 7.32
C ASN A 464 -8.53 -4.34 7.89
N TRP A 465 -7.50 -4.77 7.15
CA TRP A 465 -6.09 -4.56 7.41
C TRP A 465 -5.55 -5.22 8.68
N LYS A 466 -6.29 -6.18 9.27
CA LYS A 466 -5.99 -6.75 10.58
C LYS A 466 -5.32 -8.12 10.53
N TRP A 467 -5.52 -8.90 9.46
CA TRP A 467 -5.02 -10.26 9.39
C TRP A 467 -3.48 -10.32 9.50
N ARG A 468 -2.99 -11.28 10.27
CA ARG A 468 -1.56 -11.61 10.41
C ARG A 468 -1.34 -13.11 10.28
N MET A 469 -0.24 -13.47 9.61
CA MET A 469 0.29 -14.82 9.57
C MET A 469 0.84 -15.21 10.95
N LYS A 470 0.61 -16.44 11.37
CA LYS A 470 1.22 -16.98 12.59
C LYS A 470 2.67 -17.36 12.36
N ASN A 471 3.44 -17.39 13.46
CA ASN A 471 4.83 -17.81 13.39
C ASN A 471 4.91 -19.29 12.92
N GLY A 472 5.80 -19.57 11.97
CA GLY A 472 6.03 -20.91 11.42
C GLY A 472 5.04 -21.36 10.33
N GLU A 473 3.95 -20.63 10.02
CA GLU A 473 3.02 -21.02 8.95
C GLU A 473 3.69 -21.01 7.56
N PHE A 474 4.57 -20.03 7.27
CA PHE A 474 5.40 -20.11 6.06
C PHE A 474 6.58 -21.06 6.33
N SER A 475 6.30 -22.37 6.36
CA SER A 475 7.25 -23.39 6.73
C SER A 475 8.21 -23.77 5.58
N ILE A 476 9.28 -24.50 5.92
CA ILE A 476 10.22 -25.03 4.92
C ILE A 476 9.52 -25.98 3.93
N GLU A 477 8.59 -26.81 4.42
CA GLU A 477 7.80 -27.71 3.59
C GLU A 477 6.96 -26.93 2.57
N LEU A 478 6.37 -25.81 2.98
CA LEU A 478 5.64 -24.92 2.08
C LEU A 478 6.59 -24.27 1.07
N CYS A 479 7.78 -23.83 1.49
CA CYS A 479 8.80 -23.29 0.59
C CYS A 479 9.18 -24.31 -0.51
N GLU A 480 9.40 -25.58 -0.16
CA GLU A 480 9.74 -26.63 -1.14
C GLU A 480 8.57 -26.90 -2.09
N LYS A 481 7.33 -26.91 -1.62
CA LYS A 481 6.13 -27.05 -2.47
C LYS A 481 5.99 -25.89 -3.47
N ILE A 482 6.23 -24.65 -3.03
CA ILE A 482 6.22 -23.45 -3.89
C ILE A 482 7.37 -23.52 -4.90
N LYS A 483 8.58 -23.90 -4.48
CA LYS A 483 9.74 -24.06 -5.34
C LYS A 483 9.46 -25.07 -6.46
N GLU A 484 8.89 -26.23 -6.13
CA GLU A 484 8.55 -27.27 -7.12
C GLU A 484 7.68 -26.70 -8.24
N ILE A 485 6.57 -26.01 -7.91
CA ILE A 485 5.70 -25.44 -8.95
C ILE A 485 6.36 -24.29 -9.71
N THR A 486 7.22 -23.50 -9.05
CA THR A 486 7.99 -22.43 -9.68
C THR A 486 8.91 -23.00 -10.76
N GLU A 487 9.63 -24.09 -10.45
CA GLU A 487 10.51 -24.81 -11.38
C GLU A 487 9.72 -25.46 -12.53
N ILE A 488 8.60 -26.13 -12.24
CA ILE A 488 7.74 -26.78 -13.25
C ILE A 488 7.27 -25.76 -14.31
N TYR A 489 6.89 -24.55 -13.89
CA TYR A 489 6.38 -23.53 -14.81
C TYR A 489 7.46 -22.58 -15.34
N GLY A 490 8.73 -22.74 -14.95
CA GLY A 490 9.88 -21.97 -15.42
C GLY A 490 9.76 -20.48 -15.07
N ARG A 491 9.49 -20.17 -13.78
CA ARG A 491 9.39 -18.84 -13.24
C ARG A 491 10.52 -18.48 -12.30
#